data_4e70aa09427c9089c74967d608d28608
#
_entry.id   4e70aa09427c9089c74967d608d28608
#
_cell.length_a   1.000
_cell.length_b   1.000
_cell.length_c   1.000
_cell.angle_alpha   90.00
_cell.angle_beta   90.00
_cell.angle_gamma   90.00
#
_symmetry.space_group_name_H-M   'P 1'
#
loop_
_entity.id
_entity.type
_entity.pdbx_description
1 polymer ?
#
loop_
_entity_poly.entity_id
_entity_poly.type
_entity_poly.pdbx_seq_one_letter_code
_entity_poly.pdbx_strand_id
1 'polypeptide(L)'
;QRVRVQGSVSFDDRFDKDYILSIRSIEAMETTSVERTENRPDSRVELHLHTKMSDKDALVSVKDLFKTVKKWGHPAVAITDHGVVQAFPEAQALGKELGVKVIYGVEGYLIEDETVTRDEEPVVDKKKKKEKDKRYHIILLAKNMVGLRNLYKMISISHLEHYKVRPRLPRSVIEEHREGIIIGSACEAGELMQSIVRGATKEELLEVASFYDYLEIQPHTNNMFLVRKGLMPDEQALIDMNKTVIELGEALNKPVCATCDVHYLTPEEKIYREIMLTACGYP
;
A
#
# COMPACT_ATOMS: atom_id res chain seq x y z
N GLN A 1 -8.57 -9.75 -22.44
CA GLN A 1 -9.29 -10.23 -23.62
C GLN A 1 -10.17 -11.41 -23.19
N ARG A 2 -11.48 -11.39 -23.49
CA ARG A 2 -12.35 -12.56 -23.27
C ARG A 2 -12.18 -13.50 -24.44
N VAL A 3 -12.13 -14.79 -24.16
CA VAL A 3 -12.06 -15.83 -25.16
C VAL A 3 -13.17 -16.85 -24.94
N ARG A 4 -13.72 -17.38 -26.01
CA ARG A 4 -14.55 -18.59 -25.98
C ARG A 4 -13.65 -19.78 -26.26
N VAL A 5 -13.64 -20.72 -25.35
CA VAL A 5 -12.84 -21.93 -25.47
C VAL A 5 -13.79 -23.11 -25.69
N GLN A 6 -13.51 -23.92 -26.70
CA GLN A 6 -14.15 -25.18 -26.93
C GLN A 6 -13.16 -26.31 -26.77
N GLY A 7 -13.51 -27.31 -25.99
CA GLY A 7 -12.62 -28.42 -25.69
C GLY A 7 -13.32 -29.53 -24.91
N SER A 8 -12.55 -30.50 -24.46
CA SER A 8 -13.00 -31.58 -23.58
C SER A 8 -12.32 -31.47 -22.22
N VAL A 9 -13.08 -31.70 -21.17
CA VAL A 9 -12.53 -31.75 -19.79
C VAL A 9 -12.29 -33.22 -19.45
N SER A 10 -11.09 -33.52 -18.98
CA SER A 10 -10.73 -34.84 -18.45
C SER A 10 -9.99 -34.68 -17.14
N PHE A 11 -10.12 -35.65 -16.24
CA PHE A 11 -9.33 -35.68 -15.02
C PHE A 11 -7.97 -36.31 -15.30
N ASP A 12 -6.90 -35.63 -14.93
CA ASP A 12 -5.53 -36.16 -14.98
C ASP A 12 -5.16 -36.79 -13.64
N ASP A 13 -5.07 -38.11 -13.63
CA ASP A 13 -4.70 -38.88 -12.45
C ASP A 13 -3.17 -39.13 -12.32
N ARG A 14 -2.38 -38.73 -13.33
CA ARG A 14 -0.94 -39.06 -13.43
C ARG A 14 0.00 -38.00 -12.92
N PHE A 15 -0.31 -36.73 -13.26
CA PHE A 15 0.58 -35.59 -12.94
C PHE A 15 -0.02 -34.65 -11.89
N ASP A 16 -1.07 -33.92 -12.23
CA ASP A 16 -1.59 -32.85 -11.35
C ASP A 16 -2.76 -33.27 -10.46
N LYS A 17 -3.35 -34.49 -10.72
CA LYS A 17 -4.57 -34.96 -10.04
C LYS A 17 -5.69 -33.93 -10.05
N ASP A 18 -5.88 -33.25 -11.16
CA ASP A 18 -6.84 -32.18 -11.36
C ASP A 18 -7.53 -32.30 -12.73
N TYR A 19 -8.53 -31.46 -12.98
CA TYR A 19 -9.22 -31.40 -14.26
C TYR A 19 -8.42 -30.61 -15.28
N ILE A 20 -8.16 -31.24 -16.44
CA ILE A 20 -7.47 -30.62 -17.56
C ILE A 20 -8.49 -30.29 -18.65
N LEU A 21 -8.43 -29.07 -19.19
CA LEU A 21 -9.16 -28.65 -20.37
C LEU A 21 -8.31 -28.82 -21.63
N SER A 22 -8.62 -29.86 -22.42
CA SER A 22 -8.01 -30.05 -23.74
C SER A 22 -8.71 -29.18 -24.76
N ILE A 23 -8.05 -28.11 -25.17
CA ILE A 23 -8.63 -27.06 -26.02
C ILE A 23 -8.58 -27.49 -27.48
N ARG A 24 -9.72 -27.41 -28.19
CA ARG A 24 -9.84 -27.62 -29.65
C ARG A 24 -9.86 -26.32 -30.43
N SER A 25 -10.51 -25.30 -29.91
CA SER A 25 -10.53 -23.97 -30.52
C SER A 25 -10.58 -22.87 -29.47
N ILE A 26 -10.00 -21.74 -29.80
CA ILE A 26 -10.07 -20.50 -29.04
C ILE A 26 -10.54 -19.40 -29.99
N GLU A 27 -11.62 -18.75 -29.66
CA GLU A 27 -12.13 -17.58 -30.39
C GLU A 27 -12.03 -16.35 -29.53
N ALA A 28 -11.48 -15.26 -30.07
CA ALA A 28 -11.54 -13.97 -29.39
C ALA A 28 -13.00 -13.48 -29.36
N MET A 29 -13.48 -13.12 -28.19
CA MET A 29 -14.79 -12.50 -28.05
C MET A 29 -14.65 -10.98 -28.05
N GLU A 30 -15.59 -10.31 -28.72
CA GLU A 30 -15.72 -8.87 -28.55
C GLU A 30 -16.03 -8.58 -27.08
N THR A 31 -15.11 -7.88 -26.44
CA THR A 31 -15.33 -7.33 -25.10
C THR A 31 -15.90 -5.93 -25.28
N THR A 32 -17.15 -5.73 -24.96
CA THR A 32 -17.66 -4.41 -24.61
C THR A 32 -17.03 -4.02 -23.27
N SER A 33 -15.78 -3.57 -23.30
CA SER A 33 -15.20 -2.94 -22.13
C SER A 33 -15.92 -1.60 -21.94
N VAL A 34 -16.75 -1.50 -20.93
CA VAL A 34 -17.25 -0.20 -20.51
C VAL A 34 -16.02 0.60 -20.04
N GLU A 35 -15.63 1.56 -20.87
CA GLU A 35 -14.51 2.41 -20.54
C GLU A 35 -14.86 3.24 -19.31
N ARG A 36 -14.11 3.06 -18.20
CA ARG A 36 -14.30 3.84 -17.00
C ARG A 36 -13.76 5.25 -17.23
N THR A 37 -14.58 6.24 -16.94
CA THR A 37 -14.23 7.66 -17.01
C THR A 37 -14.49 8.30 -15.66
N GLU A 38 -13.64 9.22 -15.25
CA GLU A 38 -13.89 10.11 -14.13
C GLU A 38 -14.68 11.33 -14.67
N ASN A 39 -15.89 11.56 -14.17
CA ASN A 39 -16.77 12.65 -14.62
C ASN A 39 -17.02 13.68 -13.51
N ARG A 40 -16.25 13.65 -12.44
CA ARG A 40 -16.41 14.61 -11.33
C ARG A 40 -15.64 15.90 -11.62
N PRO A 41 -16.22 17.07 -11.28
CA PRO A 41 -15.52 18.35 -11.41
C PRO A 41 -14.32 18.45 -10.47
N ASP A 42 -14.36 17.76 -9.33
CA ASP A 42 -13.31 17.75 -8.32
C ASP A 42 -12.60 16.38 -8.36
N SER A 43 -11.61 16.24 -9.23
CA SER A 43 -10.80 15.03 -9.32
C SER A 43 -9.93 14.88 -8.07
N ARG A 44 -9.99 13.71 -7.44
CA ARG A 44 -9.15 13.41 -6.28
C ARG A 44 -7.67 13.18 -6.68
N VAL A 45 -6.79 13.32 -5.73
CA VAL A 45 -5.39 12.93 -5.84
C VAL A 45 -5.17 11.67 -5.02
N GLU A 46 -4.66 10.61 -5.66
CA GLU A 46 -4.25 9.40 -4.93
C GLU A 46 -2.92 9.65 -4.23
N LEU A 47 -2.88 9.43 -2.93
CA LEU A 47 -1.70 9.64 -2.09
C LEU A 47 -1.03 8.33 -1.64
N HIS A 48 -1.67 7.17 -1.92
CA HIS A 48 -1.18 5.85 -1.52
C HIS A 48 -1.31 4.87 -2.69
N LEU A 49 -0.21 4.69 -3.43
CA LEU A 49 -0.19 3.89 -4.66
C LEU A 49 1.15 3.20 -4.86
N HIS A 50 1.08 1.92 -5.24
CA HIS A 50 2.21 1.06 -5.50
C HIS A 50 2.37 0.77 -6.99
N THR A 51 3.60 0.91 -7.48
CA THR A 51 4.00 0.48 -8.82
C THR A 51 4.60 -0.93 -8.77
N LYS A 52 4.98 -1.46 -9.94
CA LYS A 52 5.74 -2.73 -10.03
C LYS A 52 7.07 -2.72 -9.26
N MET A 53 7.53 -1.56 -8.78
CA MET A 53 8.71 -1.46 -7.92
C MET A 53 8.43 -1.94 -6.49
N SER A 54 7.16 -2.03 -6.09
CA SER A 54 6.69 -2.81 -4.93
C SER A 54 6.68 -4.30 -5.32
N ASP A 55 7.89 -4.91 -5.32
CA ASP A 55 8.14 -6.25 -5.85
C ASP A 55 7.25 -7.31 -5.20
N LYS A 56 6.66 -8.18 -6.04
CA LYS A 56 5.74 -9.26 -5.64
C LYS A 56 4.47 -8.79 -4.93
N ASP A 57 4.07 -7.54 -5.12
CA ASP A 57 2.87 -6.99 -4.52
C ASP A 57 1.99 -6.19 -5.50
N ALA A 58 2.57 -5.27 -6.29
CA ALA A 58 1.79 -4.45 -7.20
C ALA A 58 2.04 -4.76 -8.69
N LEU A 59 1.00 -4.50 -9.51
CA LEU A 59 1.01 -4.75 -10.96
C LEU A 59 1.10 -3.48 -11.80
N VAL A 60 1.01 -2.31 -11.18
CA VAL A 60 0.89 -1.02 -11.85
C VAL A 60 2.21 -0.62 -12.52
N SER A 61 2.24 -0.54 -13.86
CA SER A 61 3.37 0.10 -14.54
C SER A 61 3.26 1.62 -14.44
N VAL A 62 4.39 2.31 -14.29
CA VAL A 62 4.41 3.79 -14.21
C VAL A 62 3.78 4.40 -15.45
N LYS A 63 4.07 3.83 -16.63
CA LYS A 63 3.52 4.30 -17.92
C LYS A 63 1.99 4.20 -17.98
N ASP A 64 1.41 3.08 -17.58
CA ASP A 64 -0.04 2.89 -17.63
C ASP A 64 -0.73 3.71 -16.55
N LEU A 65 -0.11 3.88 -15.37
CA LEU A 65 -0.55 4.78 -14.33
C LEU A 65 -0.73 6.21 -14.87
N PHE A 66 0.33 6.78 -15.44
CA PHE A 66 0.30 8.18 -15.89
C PHE A 66 -0.67 8.40 -17.05
N LYS A 67 -0.81 7.43 -17.98
CA LYS A 67 -1.87 7.46 -19.00
C LYS A 67 -3.27 7.47 -18.41
N THR A 68 -3.52 6.62 -17.39
CA THR A 68 -4.80 6.52 -16.73
C THR A 68 -5.14 7.79 -15.95
N VAL A 69 -4.21 8.28 -15.16
CA VAL A 69 -4.34 9.53 -14.37
C VAL A 69 -4.63 10.72 -15.29
N LYS A 70 -3.90 10.83 -16.42
CA LYS A 70 -4.12 11.88 -17.43
C LYS A 70 -5.51 11.75 -18.05
N LYS A 71 -5.91 10.54 -18.44
CA LYS A 71 -7.22 10.28 -19.05
C LYS A 71 -8.38 10.63 -18.11
N TRP A 72 -8.22 10.38 -16.82
CA TRP A 72 -9.22 10.72 -15.80
C TRP A 72 -9.17 12.18 -15.34
N GLY A 73 -8.23 12.96 -15.83
CA GLY A 73 -8.10 14.38 -15.50
C GLY A 73 -7.60 14.65 -14.08
N HIS A 74 -6.96 13.67 -13.42
CA HIS A 74 -6.36 13.88 -12.12
C HIS A 74 -5.16 14.83 -12.23
N PRO A 75 -5.05 15.86 -11.38
CA PRO A 75 -3.99 16.86 -11.47
C PRO A 75 -2.64 16.35 -10.97
N ALA A 76 -2.65 15.32 -10.11
CA ALA A 76 -1.47 14.76 -9.48
C ALA A 76 -1.70 13.28 -9.07
N VAL A 77 -0.60 12.58 -8.82
CA VAL A 77 -0.60 11.24 -8.22
C VAL A 77 0.66 11.06 -7.39
N ALA A 78 0.56 10.40 -6.24
CA ALA A 78 1.71 9.99 -5.46
C ALA A 78 2.24 8.63 -5.93
N ILE A 79 3.56 8.44 -5.81
CA ILE A 79 4.24 7.16 -5.91
C ILE A 79 4.73 6.85 -4.51
N THR A 80 4.23 5.76 -3.92
CA THR A 80 4.53 5.37 -2.54
C THR A 80 4.90 3.90 -2.43
N ASP A 81 5.83 3.45 -3.27
CA ASP A 81 6.31 2.07 -3.27
C ASP A 81 6.91 1.65 -1.92
N HIS A 82 6.84 0.36 -1.60
CA HIS A 82 7.34 -0.23 -0.35
C HIS A 82 8.85 -0.07 -0.19
N GLY A 83 9.27 0.90 0.61
CA GLY A 83 10.66 1.11 1.01
C GLY A 83 11.64 1.44 -0.11
N VAL A 84 11.15 1.81 -1.30
CA VAL A 84 11.97 2.05 -2.51
C VAL A 84 11.49 3.27 -3.30
N VAL A 85 12.37 3.78 -4.17
CA VAL A 85 12.15 5.01 -4.95
C VAL A 85 12.49 4.85 -6.45
N GLN A 86 12.63 3.62 -6.94
CA GLN A 86 13.09 3.34 -8.31
C GLN A 86 12.13 3.85 -9.39
N ALA A 87 10.84 4.01 -9.10
CA ALA A 87 9.85 4.53 -10.04
C ALA A 87 10.00 6.04 -10.33
N PHE A 88 10.74 6.80 -9.49
CA PHE A 88 10.77 8.26 -9.57
C PHE A 88 11.30 8.83 -10.90
N PRO A 89 12.39 8.34 -11.50
CA PRO A 89 12.88 8.88 -12.75
C PRO A 89 11.88 8.74 -13.90
N GLU A 90 11.23 7.57 -14.01
CA GLU A 90 10.21 7.32 -15.03
C GLU A 90 8.95 8.17 -14.77
N ALA A 91 8.51 8.26 -13.51
CA ALA A 91 7.38 9.08 -13.12
C ALA A 91 7.62 10.56 -13.40
N GLN A 92 8.84 11.07 -13.16
CA GLN A 92 9.21 12.45 -13.47
C GLN A 92 9.12 12.74 -14.96
N ALA A 93 9.67 11.85 -15.79
CA ALA A 93 9.64 12.01 -17.25
C ALA A 93 8.21 12.04 -17.79
N LEU A 94 7.39 11.06 -17.40
CA LEU A 94 5.99 10.96 -17.81
C LEU A 94 5.13 12.09 -17.24
N GLY A 95 5.35 12.48 -15.99
CA GLY A 95 4.65 13.60 -15.37
C GLY A 95 4.88 14.91 -16.13
N LYS A 96 6.13 15.16 -16.54
CA LYS A 96 6.48 16.32 -17.37
C LYS A 96 5.85 16.24 -18.77
N GLU A 97 5.91 15.08 -19.41
CA GLU A 97 5.36 14.85 -20.74
C GLU A 97 3.84 15.03 -20.79
N LEU A 98 3.14 14.45 -19.81
CA LEU A 98 1.67 14.41 -19.77
C LEU A 98 1.03 15.57 -18.99
N GLY A 99 1.82 16.42 -18.34
CA GLY A 99 1.33 17.52 -17.51
C GLY A 99 0.63 17.06 -16.23
N VAL A 100 1.08 15.95 -15.64
CA VAL A 100 0.59 15.41 -14.37
C VAL A 100 1.62 15.64 -13.29
N LYS A 101 1.22 16.26 -12.16
CA LYS A 101 2.15 16.48 -11.05
C LYS A 101 2.48 15.16 -10.36
N VAL A 102 3.78 14.88 -10.19
CA VAL A 102 4.27 13.75 -9.39
C VAL A 102 4.41 14.20 -7.94
N ILE A 103 3.85 13.44 -7.01
CA ILE A 103 4.11 13.54 -5.58
C ILE A 103 5.06 12.39 -5.24
N TYR A 104 6.29 12.74 -4.86
CA TYR A 104 7.32 11.76 -4.52
C TYR A 104 7.13 11.33 -3.08
N GLY A 105 6.97 10.03 -2.86
CA GLY A 105 6.78 9.45 -1.53
C GLY A 105 7.24 8.00 -1.47
N VAL A 106 7.13 7.45 -0.29
CA VAL A 106 7.43 6.04 -0.01
C VAL A 106 6.50 5.53 1.08
N GLU A 107 6.06 4.29 0.97
CA GLU A 107 5.54 3.56 2.12
C GLU A 107 6.69 2.86 2.82
N GLY A 108 7.11 3.42 3.97
CA GLY A 108 8.20 2.90 4.79
C GLY A 108 7.75 1.86 5.79
N TYR A 109 8.71 1.21 6.43
CA TYR A 109 8.51 0.24 7.51
C TYR A 109 8.99 0.83 8.83
N LEU A 110 8.09 1.55 9.51
CA LEU A 110 8.35 2.18 10.81
C LEU A 110 8.61 1.13 11.88
N ILE A 111 9.65 1.34 12.67
CA ILE A 111 9.94 0.59 13.89
C ILE A 111 10.23 1.55 15.04
N GLU A 112 10.00 1.10 16.26
CA GLU A 112 10.44 1.81 17.45
C GLU A 112 11.96 1.64 17.65
N ASP A 113 12.63 2.68 18.17
CA ASP A 113 14.08 2.67 18.37
C ASP A 113 14.56 1.56 19.31
N GLU A 114 13.74 1.21 20.30
CA GLU A 114 13.97 0.07 21.20
C GLU A 114 14.02 -1.28 20.46
N THR A 115 13.36 -1.39 19.29
CA THR A 115 13.41 -2.59 18.46
C THR A 115 14.79 -2.79 17.86
N VAL A 116 15.50 -1.73 17.51
CA VAL A 116 16.88 -1.78 17.00
C VAL A 116 17.80 -2.33 18.06
N THR A 117 17.76 -1.78 19.27
CA THR A 117 18.63 -2.21 20.40
C THR A 117 18.36 -3.65 20.82
N ARG A 118 17.08 -4.10 20.77
CA ARG A 118 16.73 -5.48 21.09
C ARG A 118 17.20 -6.49 20.04
N ASP A 119 17.45 -6.07 18.80
CA ASP A 119 17.97 -6.96 17.75
C ASP A 119 19.44 -7.36 17.99
N GLU A 120 20.18 -6.61 18.80
CA GLU A 120 21.54 -6.91 19.21
C GLU A 120 21.62 -8.01 20.27
N GLU A 121 20.51 -8.33 20.95
CA GLU A 121 20.44 -9.37 21.99
C GLU A 121 20.02 -10.73 21.41
N PRO A 122 20.62 -11.87 21.87
CA PRO A 122 20.20 -13.20 21.45
C PRO A 122 18.78 -13.51 21.91
N VAL A 123 17.87 -13.82 20.97
CA VAL A 123 16.46 -14.11 21.26
C VAL A 123 16.30 -15.56 21.70
N VAL A 124 15.96 -15.78 22.95
CA VAL A 124 15.71 -17.12 23.55
C VAL A 124 14.24 -17.53 23.45
N ASP A 125 13.30 -16.58 23.27
CA ASP A 125 11.85 -16.84 23.30
C ASP A 125 11.17 -16.48 21.97
N LYS A 126 10.33 -17.41 21.42
CA LYS A 126 9.57 -17.21 20.19
C LYS A 126 8.55 -16.05 20.27
N LYS A 127 7.99 -15.76 21.44
CA LYS A 127 7.07 -14.62 21.66
C LYS A 127 7.83 -13.30 21.55
N LYS A 128 8.99 -13.20 22.20
CA LYS A 128 9.88 -12.04 22.12
C LYS A 128 10.41 -11.81 20.70
N LYS A 129 10.59 -12.89 19.91
CA LYS A 129 10.97 -12.77 18.50
C LYS A 129 9.90 -12.11 17.64
N LYS A 130 8.60 -12.37 17.91
CA LYS A 130 7.48 -11.70 17.20
C LYS A 130 7.38 -10.21 17.53
N GLU A 131 7.65 -9.82 18.78
CA GLU A 131 7.69 -8.39 19.18
C GLU A 131 8.88 -7.65 18.56
N LYS A 132 10.04 -8.31 18.44
CA LYS A 132 11.24 -7.76 17.79
C LYS A 132 11.04 -7.45 16.29
N ASP A 133 10.15 -8.16 15.61
CA ASP A 133 9.90 -7.97 14.18
C ASP A 133 8.67 -7.07 13.91
N LYS A 134 8.11 -6.43 14.96
CA LYS A 134 6.96 -5.54 14.82
C LYS A 134 7.37 -4.29 14.03
N ARG A 135 6.71 -4.07 12.93
CA ARG A 135 6.89 -2.93 12.05
C ARG A 135 5.54 -2.47 11.55
N TYR A 136 5.43 -1.18 11.30
CA TYR A 136 4.20 -0.56 10.82
C TYR A 136 4.46 0.10 9.46
N HIS A 137 3.45 0.17 8.65
CA HIS A 137 3.50 1.00 7.45
C HIS A 137 3.38 2.48 7.81
N ILE A 138 4.08 3.31 7.07
CA ILE A 138 4.08 4.76 7.23
C ILE A 138 4.25 5.43 5.86
N ILE A 139 3.45 6.44 5.55
CA ILE A 139 3.61 7.20 4.31
C ILE A 139 4.49 8.42 4.55
N LEU A 140 5.53 8.56 3.73
CA LEU A 140 6.44 9.70 3.74
C LEU A 140 6.38 10.40 2.39
N LEU A 141 5.84 11.62 2.33
CA LEU A 141 5.71 12.40 1.11
C LEU A 141 6.68 13.59 1.13
N ALA A 142 7.41 13.79 0.03
CA ALA A 142 8.29 14.94 -0.12
C ALA A 142 7.48 16.21 -0.45
N LYS A 143 7.47 17.20 0.44
CA LYS A 143 6.81 18.50 0.26
C LYS A 143 7.58 19.42 -0.69
N ASN A 144 8.90 19.31 -0.70
CA ASN A 144 9.83 20.16 -1.45
C ASN A 144 11.17 19.42 -1.71
N MET A 145 12.14 20.11 -2.30
CA MET A 145 13.46 19.52 -2.61
C MET A 145 14.28 19.14 -1.37
N VAL A 146 14.08 19.81 -0.23
CA VAL A 146 14.72 19.42 1.05
C VAL A 146 14.12 18.08 1.50
N GLY A 147 12.79 17.96 1.49
CA GLY A 147 12.10 16.71 1.79
C GLY A 147 12.48 15.57 0.86
N LEU A 148 12.59 15.82 -0.46
CA LEU A 148 13.02 14.78 -1.41
C LEU A 148 14.45 14.28 -1.08
N ARG A 149 15.36 15.18 -0.72
CA ARG A 149 16.71 14.80 -0.29
C ARG A 149 16.68 14.01 1.01
N ASN A 150 15.87 14.42 1.97
CA ASN A 150 15.71 13.71 3.24
C ASN A 150 15.07 12.34 3.03
N LEU A 151 14.09 12.22 2.13
CA LEU A 151 13.51 10.93 1.74
C LEU A 151 14.59 9.97 1.21
N TYR A 152 15.45 10.42 0.30
CA TYR A 152 16.55 9.60 -0.21
C TYR A 152 17.54 9.18 0.88
N LYS A 153 17.84 10.05 1.85
CA LYS A 153 18.67 9.69 3.00
C LYS A 153 18.02 8.61 3.86
N MET A 154 16.74 8.78 4.23
CA MET A 154 15.98 7.79 5.00
C MET A 154 15.95 6.43 4.30
N ILE A 155 15.72 6.40 2.99
CA ILE A 155 15.76 5.16 2.22
C ILE A 155 17.15 4.54 2.24
N SER A 156 18.23 5.33 2.08
CA SER A 156 19.59 4.82 2.15
C SER A 156 19.89 4.23 3.54
N ILE A 157 19.55 4.93 4.61
CA ILE A 157 19.72 4.46 6.00
C ILE A 157 18.96 3.16 6.23
N SER A 158 17.69 3.09 5.79
CA SER A 158 16.85 1.91 5.97
C SER A 158 17.42 0.65 5.30
N HIS A 159 18.08 0.82 4.15
CA HIS A 159 18.69 -0.28 3.40
C HIS A 159 20.08 -0.65 3.87
N LEU A 160 20.90 0.33 4.31
CA LEU A 160 22.30 0.11 4.63
C LEU A 160 22.50 -0.23 6.11
N GLU A 161 21.67 0.32 7.00
CA GLU A 161 21.89 0.24 8.44
C GLU A 161 20.80 -0.59 9.17
N HIS A 162 19.56 -0.55 8.68
CA HIS A 162 18.43 -1.16 9.38
C HIS A 162 17.70 -2.24 8.57
N TYR A 163 18.32 -2.80 7.53
CA TYR A 163 17.72 -3.85 6.72
C TYR A 163 17.63 -5.18 7.48
N LYS A 164 16.40 -5.68 7.65
CA LYS A 164 16.14 -7.02 8.16
C LYS A 164 14.89 -7.56 7.48
N VAL A 165 15.06 -8.40 6.44
CA VAL A 165 13.98 -8.85 5.56
C VAL A 165 13.31 -7.71 4.78
N ARG A 166 13.16 -6.54 5.40
CA ARG A 166 12.62 -5.29 4.84
C ARG A 166 13.48 -4.10 5.29
N PRO A 167 13.51 -3.00 4.52
CA PRO A 167 14.23 -1.78 4.90
C PRO A 167 13.44 -1.03 5.99
N ARG A 168 13.87 -1.16 7.24
CA ARG A 168 13.19 -0.59 8.40
C ARG A 168 13.62 0.85 8.65
N LEU A 169 12.69 1.65 9.17
CA LEU A 169 12.92 3.05 9.54
C LEU A 169 12.64 3.24 11.03
N PRO A 170 13.66 3.39 11.87
CA PRO A 170 13.51 3.80 13.26
C PRO A 170 12.79 5.17 13.33
N ARG A 171 11.98 5.37 14.36
CA ARG A 171 11.24 6.63 14.57
C ARG A 171 12.18 7.82 14.66
N SER A 172 13.30 7.69 15.37
CA SER A 172 14.33 8.73 15.48
C SER A 172 14.92 9.16 14.14
N VAL A 173 15.15 8.21 13.22
CA VAL A 173 15.64 8.51 11.85
C VAL A 173 14.62 9.35 11.07
N ILE A 174 13.33 9.07 11.22
CA ILE A 174 12.28 9.86 10.59
C ILE A 174 12.24 11.26 11.19
N GLU A 175 12.33 11.40 12.50
CA GLU A 175 12.34 12.69 13.19
C GLU A 175 13.55 13.55 12.83
N GLU A 176 14.73 12.96 12.76
CA GLU A 176 15.96 13.65 12.34
C GLU A 176 15.87 14.19 10.91
N HIS A 177 15.15 13.51 10.03
CA HIS A 177 15.03 13.86 8.63
C HIS A 177 13.63 14.42 8.26
N ARG A 178 12.88 14.91 9.26
CA ARG A 178 11.47 15.34 9.08
C ARG A 178 11.31 16.61 8.24
N GLU A 179 12.34 17.45 8.13
CA GLU A 179 12.22 18.70 7.38
C GLU A 179 11.83 18.47 5.92
N GLY A 180 10.73 19.10 5.49
CA GLY A 180 10.20 18.99 4.15
C GLY A 180 9.48 17.65 3.85
N ILE A 181 9.22 16.82 4.85
CA ILE A 181 8.45 15.58 4.77
C ILE A 181 7.05 15.81 5.36
N ILE A 182 6.04 15.25 4.69
CA ILE A 182 4.67 15.10 5.20
C ILE A 182 4.48 13.63 5.53
N ILE A 183 4.04 13.34 6.75
CA ILE A 183 3.89 11.98 7.28
C ILE A 183 2.41 11.60 7.36
N GLY A 184 2.04 10.48 6.71
CA GLY A 184 0.71 9.88 6.74
C GLY A 184 0.64 8.59 7.54
N SER A 185 -0.54 8.30 8.09
CA SER A 185 -0.77 7.13 8.97
C SER A 185 -0.84 5.79 8.23
N ALA A 186 -0.75 5.79 6.91
CA ALA A 186 -0.79 4.61 6.04
C ALA A 186 -2.09 3.78 6.11
N CYS A 187 -2.00 2.51 5.71
CA CYS A 187 -3.10 1.55 5.58
C CYS A 187 -3.41 0.82 6.91
N GLU A 188 -4.08 -0.33 6.81
CA GLU A 188 -4.39 -1.19 7.98
C GLU A 188 -3.12 -1.76 8.65
N ALA A 189 -1.99 -1.83 7.93
CA ALA A 189 -0.71 -2.22 8.51
C ALA A 189 0.03 -1.05 9.20
N GLY A 190 -0.51 0.16 9.14
CA GLY A 190 -0.01 1.33 9.88
C GLY A 190 -0.26 1.24 11.37
N GLU A 191 0.53 1.98 12.14
CA GLU A 191 0.47 1.94 13.60
C GLU A 191 -0.90 2.35 14.15
N LEU A 192 -1.51 3.39 13.58
CA LEU A 192 -2.82 3.89 14.03
C LEU A 192 -3.91 2.83 13.86
N MET A 193 -4.05 2.26 12.65
CA MET A 193 -5.05 1.22 12.39
C MET A 193 -4.79 -0.05 13.21
N GLN A 194 -3.53 -0.47 13.37
CA GLN A 194 -3.17 -1.60 14.22
C GLN A 194 -3.48 -1.33 15.69
N SER A 195 -3.40 -0.08 16.15
CA SER A 195 -3.79 0.30 17.51
C SER A 195 -5.30 0.22 17.70
N ILE A 196 -6.10 0.63 16.71
CA ILE A 196 -7.56 0.48 16.75
C ILE A 196 -7.94 -1.01 16.79
N VAL A 197 -7.35 -1.85 15.93
CA VAL A 197 -7.64 -3.30 15.88
C VAL A 197 -7.33 -4.00 17.21
N ARG A 198 -6.27 -3.57 17.92
CA ARG A 198 -5.94 -4.13 19.25
C ARG A 198 -6.81 -3.58 20.39
N GLY A 199 -7.72 -2.63 20.13
CA GLY A 199 -8.59 -2.02 21.14
C GLY A 199 -7.88 -1.02 22.06
N ALA A 200 -6.95 -0.23 21.52
CA ALA A 200 -6.28 0.84 22.26
C ALA A 200 -7.27 1.88 22.78
N THR A 201 -6.94 2.51 23.91
CA THR A 201 -7.77 3.57 24.49
C THR A 201 -7.75 4.83 23.60
N LYS A 202 -8.72 5.73 23.81
CA LYS A 202 -8.78 6.99 23.06
C LYS A 202 -7.53 7.84 23.26
N GLU A 203 -7.00 7.85 24.48
CA GLU A 203 -5.78 8.57 24.85
C GLU A 203 -4.58 8.03 24.10
N GLU A 204 -4.39 6.70 24.05
CA GLU A 204 -3.33 6.05 23.27
C GLU A 204 -3.48 6.32 21.76
N LEU A 205 -4.70 6.31 21.21
CA LEU A 205 -4.95 6.62 19.82
C LEU A 205 -4.64 8.08 19.47
N LEU A 206 -4.94 9.02 20.36
CA LEU A 206 -4.58 10.43 20.20
C LEU A 206 -3.06 10.63 20.22
N GLU A 207 -2.35 9.93 21.10
CA GLU A 207 -0.89 9.96 21.17
C GLU A 207 -0.27 9.45 19.86
N VAL A 208 -0.68 8.26 19.40
CA VAL A 208 -0.21 7.69 18.12
C VAL A 208 -0.55 8.61 16.95
N ALA A 209 -1.80 9.12 16.86
CA ALA A 209 -2.23 9.98 15.78
C ALA A 209 -1.49 11.34 15.78
N SER A 210 -0.97 11.78 16.92
CA SER A 210 -0.25 13.06 17.05
C SER A 210 1.05 13.10 16.24
N PHE A 211 1.68 11.96 15.98
CA PHE A 211 2.92 11.84 15.22
C PHE A 211 2.75 12.18 13.74
N TYR A 212 1.59 11.89 13.15
CA TYR A 212 1.30 12.04 11.72
C TYR A 212 0.86 13.47 11.37
N ASP A 213 1.18 13.94 10.16
CA ASP A 213 0.71 15.23 9.64
C ASP A 213 -0.71 15.11 9.07
N TYR A 214 -1.08 13.95 8.53
CA TYR A 214 -2.44 13.60 8.10
C TYR A 214 -2.75 12.15 8.41
N LEU A 215 -4.03 11.84 8.52
CA LEU A 215 -4.51 10.48 8.76
C LEU A 215 -5.16 9.91 7.49
N GLU A 216 -5.10 8.61 7.30
CA GLU A 216 -5.68 7.94 6.15
C GLU A 216 -6.88 7.08 6.53
N ILE A 217 -7.91 7.16 5.71
CA ILE A 217 -9.01 6.20 5.65
C ILE A 217 -9.02 5.54 4.27
N GLN A 218 -9.46 4.29 4.22
CA GLN A 218 -9.52 3.51 2.98
C GLN A 218 -10.89 2.87 2.83
N PRO A 219 -11.28 2.44 1.61
CA PRO A 219 -12.48 1.64 1.44
C PRO A 219 -12.46 0.45 2.41
N HIS A 220 -13.49 0.30 3.23
CA HIS A 220 -13.55 -0.79 4.22
C HIS A 220 -13.39 -2.18 3.58
N THR A 221 -13.75 -2.32 2.30
CA THR A 221 -13.59 -3.54 1.53
C THR A 221 -12.14 -3.99 1.38
N ASN A 222 -11.15 -3.07 1.44
CA ASN A 222 -9.73 -3.41 1.45
C ASN A 222 -9.38 -4.27 2.68
N ASN A 223 -10.10 -4.06 3.78
CA ASN A 223 -9.82 -4.63 5.09
C ASN A 223 -10.73 -5.82 5.45
N MET A 224 -11.56 -6.33 4.51
CA MET A 224 -12.44 -7.48 4.76
C MET A 224 -11.70 -8.75 5.21
N PHE A 225 -10.41 -8.85 4.91
CA PHE A 225 -9.59 -9.96 5.40
C PHE A 225 -9.44 -9.97 6.93
N LEU A 226 -9.54 -8.81 7.61
CA LEU A 226 -9.54 -8.74 9.08
C LEU A 226 -10.75 -9.45 9.67
N VAL A 227 -11.91 -9.31 9.03
CA VAL A 227 -13.13 -10.03 9.44
C VAL A 227 -12.96 -11.53 9.18
N ARG A 228 -12.47 -11.92 7.99
CA ARG A 228 -12.21 -13.33 7.66
C ARG A 228 -11.22 -14.00 8.62
N LYS A 229 -10.26 -13.26 9.14
CA LYS A 229 -9.27 -13.74 10.14
C LYS A 229 -9.77 -13.67 11.59
N GLY A 230 -10.99 -13.18 11.83
CA GLY A 230 -11.55 -13.01 13.18
C GLY A 230 -10.86 -11.93 14.02
N LEU A 231 -10.14 -11.00 13.36
CA LEU A 231 -9.51 -9.86 14.03
C LEU A 231 -10.49 -8.70 14.23
N MET A 232 -11.49 -8.61 13.36
CA MET A 232 -12.63 -7.70 13.49
C MET A 232 -13.93 -8.51 13.41
N PRO A 233 -14.98 -8.11 14.17
CA PRO A 233 -16.21 -8.92 14.28
C PRO A 233 -17.01 -8.96 12.97
N ASP A 234 -17.12 -7.85 12.25
CA ASP A 234 -17.94 -7.71 11.06
C ASP A 234 -17.51 -6.50 10.18
N GLU A 235 -18.23 -6.30 9.07
CA GLU A 235 -18.01 -5.19 8.14
C GLU A 235 -18.31 -3.82 8.81
N GLN A 236 -19.30 -3.77 9.71
CA GLN A 236 -19.64 -2.52 10.41
C GLN A 236 -18.46 -2.04 11.26
N ALA A 237 -17.76 -2.94 11.92
CA ALA A 237 -16.56 -2.61 12.67
C ALA A 237 -15.44 -1.98 11.82
N LEU A 238 -15.31 -2.40 10.55
CA LEU A 238 -14.36 -1.77 9.59
C LEU A 238 -14.78 -0.35 9.22
N ILE A 239 -16.09 -0.12 9.08
CA ILE A 239 -16.63 1.23 8.85
C ILE A 239 -16.38 2.10 10.09
N ASP A 240 -16.57 1.57 11.27
CA ASP A 240 -16.38 2.28 12.54
C ASP A 240 -14.89 2.58 12.80
N MET A 241 -13.96 1.74 12.33
CA MET A 241 -12.52 2.08 12.30
C MET A 241 -12.28 3.38 11.52
N ASN A 242 -12.82 3.51 10.32
CA ASN A 242 -12.68 4.74 9.52
C ASN A 242 -13.30 5.95 10.23
N LYS A 243 -14.45 5.80 10.90
CA LYS A 243 -15.07 6.87 11.70
C LYS A 243 -14.17 7.29 12.86
N THR A 244 -13.57 6.32 13.56
CA THR A 244 -12.60 6.60 14.64
C THR A 244 -11.43 7.44 14.12
N VAL A 245 -10.88 7.12 12.95
CA VAL A 245 -9.80 7.93 12.35
C VAL A 245 -10.27 9.36 12.03
N ILE A 246 -11.49 9.52 11.53
CA ILE A 246 -12.08 10.86 11.25
C ILE A 246 -12.20 11.65 12.57
N GLU A 247 -12.75 11.05 13.62
CA GLU A 247 -12.90 11.70 14.94
C GLU A 247 -11.54 12.10 15.54
N LEU A 248 -10.49 11.28 15.37
CA LEU A 248 -9.12 11.60 15.80
C LEU A 248 -8.56 12.77 14.99
N GLY A 249 -8.80 12.82 13.67
CA GLY A 249 -8.40 13.93 12.82
C GLY A 249 -9.07 15.24 13.24
N GLU A 250 -10.37 15.20 13.52
CA GLU A 250 -11.11 16.38 14.04
C GLU A 250 -10.56 16.82 15.40
N ALA A 251 -10.35 15.89 16.34
CA ALA A 251 -9.84 16.19 17.68
C ALA A 251 -8.44 16.82 17.66
N LEU A 252 -7.58 16.41 16.71
CA LEU A 252 -6.22 16.91 16.56
C LEU A 252 -6.09 18.04 15.53
N ASN A 253 -7.19 18.47 14.91
CA ASN A 253 -7.22 19.43 13.81
C ASN A 253 -6.25 19.03 12.68
N LYS A 254 -6.26 17.75 12.28
CA LYS A 254 -5.43 17.18 11.21
C LYS A 254 -6.28 16.80 10.01
N PRO A 255 -5.76 16.95 8.78
CA PRO A 255 -6.45 16.44 7.59
C PRO A 255 -6.65 14.92 7.67
N VAL A 256 -7.81 14.46 7.22
CA VAL A 256 -8.08 13.04 6.97
C VAL A 256 -8.25 12.84 5.47
N CYS A 257 -7.42 12.01 4.87
CA CYS A 257 -7.40 11.76 3.44
C CYS A 257 -7.96 10.37 3.12
N ALA A 258 -8.87 10.30 2.14
CA ALA A 258 -9.32 9.03 1.59
C ALA A 258 -8.34 8.57 0.51
N THR A 259 -7.65 7.47 0.75
CA THR A 259 -6.73 6.80 -0.18
C THR A 259 -7.27 5.45 -0.57
N CYS A 260 -6.70 4.81 -1.60
CA CYS A 260 -7.14 3.49 -2.02
C CYS A 260 -6.10 2.38 -1.82
N ASP A 261 -4.84 2.73 -1.55
CA ASP A 261 -3.76 1.75 -1.47
C ASP A 261 -3.69 0.91 -2.76
N VAL A 262 -3.50 1.63 -3.87
CA VAL A 262 -3.65 1.08 -5.22
C VAL A 262 -2.52 0.13 -5.55
N HIS A 263 -2.84 -1.12 -5.91
CA HIS A 263 -1.89 -2.14 -6.32
C HIS A 263 -2.12 -2.65 -7.75
N TYR A 264 -3.24 -2.29 -8.37
CA TYR A 264 -3.60 -2.59 -9.75
C TYR A 264 -4.55 -1.51 -10.29
N LEU A 265 -4.60 -1.32 -11.61
CA LEU A 265 -5.38 -0.23 -12.25
C LEU A 265 -6.81 -0.63 -12.59
N THR A 266 -7.04 -1.89 -12.93
CA THR A 266 -8.37 -2.36 -13.36
C THR A 266 -8.84 -3.54 -12.53
N PRO A 267 -10.16 -3.71 -12.32
CA PRO A 267 -10.69 -4.86 -11.57
C PRO A 267 -10.29 -6.22 -12.15
N GLU A 268 -10.05 -6.29 -13.46
CA GLU A 268 -9.62 -7.50 -14.14
C GLU A 268 -8.21 -7.93 -13.73
N GLU A 269 -7.37 -6.99 -13.29
CA GLU A 269 -6.01 -7.27 -12.82
C GLU A 269 -5.99 -7.87 -11.41
N LYS A 270 -7.10 -7.79 -10.66
CA LYS A 270 -7.20 -8.35 -9.32
C LYS A 270 -6.78 -9.81 -9.27
N ILE A 271 -7.26 -10.62 -10.21
CA ILE A 271 -6.93 -12.05 -10.25
C ILE A 271 -5.43 -12.30 -10.42
N TYR A 272 -4.73 -11.48 -11.20
CA TYR A 272 -3.29 -11.61 -11.40
C TYR A 272 -2.52 -11.29 -10.11
N ARG A 273 -2.97 -10.28 -9.35
CA ARG A 273 -2.39 -9.98 -8.04
C ARG A 273 -2.64 -11.12 -7.05
N GLU A 274 -3.83 -11.69 -7.00
CA GLU A 274 -4.16 -12.84 -6.14
C GLU A 274 -3.27 -14.06 -6.46
N ILE A 275 -3.05 -14.36 -7.73
CA ILE A 275 -2.14 -15.45 -8.16
C ILE A 275 -0.71 -15.15 -7.68
N MET A 276 -0.22 -13.93 -7.90
CA MET A 276 1.13 -13.53 -7.49
C MET A 276 1.31 -13.62 -5.97
N LEU A 277 0.37 -13.11 -5.18
CA LEU A 277 0.43 -13.17 -3.72
C LEU A 277 0.39 -14.61 -3.21
N THR A 278 -0.48 -15.45 -3.77
CA THR A 278 -0.56 -16.87 -3.43
C THR A 278 0.77 -17.59 -3.72
N ALA A 279 1.38 -17.32 -4.87
CA ALA A 279 2.70 -17.86 -5.22
C ALA A 279 3.81 -17.41 -4.26
N CYS A 280 3.64 -16.25 -3.61
CA CYS A 280 4.56 -15.73 -2.59
C CYS A 280 4.22 -16.24 -1.16
N GLY A 281 3.23 -17.11 -1.00
CA GLY A 281 2.83 -17.69 0.29
C GLY A 281 1.89 -16.81 1.12
N TYR A 282 1.29 -15.80 0.52
CA TYR A 282 0.18 -15.07 1.14
C TYR A 282 -1.12 -15.85 0.96
N PRO A 283 -1.95 -16.00 2.02
CA PRO A 283 -3.20 -16.76 1.96
C PRO A 283 -4.29 -16.05 1.16
#